data_468c8518ca27ac10eb32d70f8a06c0ad
#
_entry.id   468c8518ca27ac10eb32d70f8a06c0ad
#
_cell.length_a   1.000
_cell.length_b   1.000
_cell.length_c   1.000
_cell.angle_alpha   90.00
_cell.angle_beta   90.00
_cell.angle_gamma   90.00
#
_symmetry.space_group_name_H-M   'P 1'
#
loop_
_entity.id
_entity.type
_entity.pdbx_description
1 polymer ?
#
loop_
_entity_poly.entity_id
_entity_poly.type
_entity_poly.pdbx_seq_one_letter_code
_entity_poly.pdbx_strand_id
1 'polypeptide(L)'
;MAWWGAKGDTGRSLSTSRAFPLSVTVTAAGNAADTANARRRREHVQMDPDLFRQCKDSGLFVLNNQIVLTIGSYKCPLTVEILEAHSTITEVRIGTDAATRLGATLPTTGTLSAYLPDLPADDAAAQAAGQYYESKTDNGSNTVMIVIAPHGGNIEADTDTLATAAKTALDAATPNAKATSLWIGKGYGSGSQTSYQRHHISTVDTCIAQNPVLDTIDARGWSYCLAFHGQSASNRIDIGCPAAQNAFVDSLVTALQGDAALVSQTIARSSDTTEIAGADLNNLGNRLAPSHYVQFEIGPEARASSSMRSAIISKIAAAYGAL
;
A
#
# COMPACT_ATOMS: atom_id res chain seq x y z
N MET A 1 1.18 -17.19 6.81
CA MET A 1 0.06 -18.05 7.26
C MET A 1 -0.75 -17.29 8.28
N ALA A 2 -1.94 -16.86 7.89
CA ALA A 2 -2.82 -16.10 8.77
C ALA A 2 -3.29 -16.97 9.93
N TRP A 3 -3.16 -16.47 11.11
CA TRP A 3 -3.59 -17.08 12.36
C TRP A 3 -5.12 -16.98 12.48
N TRP A 4 -5.83 -18.04 12.15
CA TRP A 4 -7.28 -18.16 12.33
C TRP A 4 -7.56 -18.97 13.59
N GLY A 5 -7.37 -18.36 14.74
CA GLY A 5 -7.86 -18.91 16.01
C GLY A 5 -9.29 -18.46 16.24
N ALA A 6 -10.26 -19.23 15.77
CA ALA A 6 -11.67 -19.01 16.12
C ALA A 6 -11.87 -19.24 17.62
N LYS A 7 -11.96 -18.18 18.41
CA LYS A 7 -12.52 -18.26 19.76
C LYS A 7 -14.02 -17.97 19.67
N GLY A 8 -14.83 -19.04 19.86
CA GLY A 8 -16.21 -18.96 20.26
C GLY A 8 -17.19 -18.64 19.14
N ASP A 9 -17.74 -19.70 18.53
CA ASP A 9 -19.02 -19.59 17.85
C ASP A 9 -20.09 -19.23 18.89
N THR A 10 -20.61 -18.01 18.85
CA THR A 10 -21.64 -17.56 19.78
C THR A 10 -23.04 -18.05 19.37
N GLY A 11 -23.14 -18.70 18.19
CA GLY A 11 -24.41 -19.21 17.66
C GLY A 11 -25.41 -18.11 17.27
N ARG A 12 -24.98 -16.83 17.27
CA ARG A 12 -25.85 -15.74 16.85
C ARG A 12 -25.98 -15.72 15.33
N SER A 13 -27.20 -15.88 14.82
CA SER A 13 -27.48 -15.82 13.39
C SER A 13 -28.09 -14.47 13.02
N LEU A 14 -27.56 -13.81 12.01
CA LEU A 14 -28.31 -12.83 11.25
C LEU A 14 -29.22 -13.61 10.29
N SER A 15 -30.50 -13.26 10.22
CA SER A 15 -31.41 -13.88 9.27
C SER A 15 -30.86 -13.75 7.83
N THR A 16 -30.87 -14.84 7.14
CA THR A 16 -30.49 -15.16 5.76
C THR A 16 -30.31 -13.99 4.79
N SER A 17 -29.19 -14.04 4.04
CA SER A 17 -28.85 -13.25 2.83
C SER A 17 -29.12 -11.74 2.93
N ARG A 18 -28.22 -11.00 3.55
CA ARG A 18 -28.26 -9.54 3.45
C ARG A 18 -27.67 -9.09 2.12
N ALA A 19 -28.41 -8.26 1.41
CA ALA A 19 -27.89 -7.58 0.24
C ALA A 19 -26.81 -6.56 0.64
N PHE A 20 -25.73 -6.48 -0.11
CA PHE A 20 -24.74 -5.41 0.03
C PHE A 20 -25.14 -4.17 -0.79
N PRO A 21 -24.78 -2.96 -0.33
CA PRO A 21 -23.99 -2.63 0.87
C PRO A 21 -24.71 -2.90 2.19
N LEU A 22 -23.98 -3.36 3.21
CA LEU A 22 -24.51 -3.67 4.53
C LEU A 22 -24.40 -2.47 5.48
N SER A 23 -25.51 -2.02 6.06
CA SER A 23 -25.52 -0.99 7.11
C SER A 23 -24.95 -1.52 8.43
N VAL A 24 -24.05 -0.75 9.02
CA VAL A 24 -23.37 -1.06 10.28
C VAL A 24 -23.35 0.14 11.22
N THR A 25 -23.27 -0.13 12.53
CA THR A 25 -22.92 0.87 13.53
C THR A 25 -21.40 0.92 13.63
N VAL A 26 -20.83 2.11 13.51
CA VAL A 26 -19.39 2.33 13.59
C VAL A 26 -19.05 2.97 14.91
N THR A 27 -18.19 2.32 15.70
CA THR A 27 -17.74 2.79 17.02
C THR A 27 -16.22 2.88 17.10
N ALA A 28 -15.71 3.48 18.17
CA ALA A 28 -14.28 3.53 18.40
C ALA A 28 -13.74 2.13 18.79
N ALA A 29 -12.61 1.76 18.24
CA ALA A 29 -11.86 0.60 18.69
C ALA A 29 -11.41 0.81 20.14
N GLY A 30 -11.50 -0.23 20.97
CA GLY A 30 -11.00 -0.17 22.34
C GLY A 30 -9.46 -0.03 22.39
N ASN A 31 -8.95 0.46 23.52
CA ASN A 31 -7.54 0.83 23.72
C ASN A 31 -6.49 -0.19 23.24
N ALA A 32 -6.78 -1.48 23.28
CA ALA A 32 -5.81 -2.51 22.90
C ALA A 32 -5.53 -2.53 21.37
N ALA A 33 -6.51 -2.20 20.54
CA ALA A 33 -6.35 -2.15 19.09
C ALA A 33 -5.82 -0.79 18.61
N ASP A 34 -6.12 0.26 19.36
CA ASP A 34 -5.68 1.63 19.05
C ASP A 34 -4.19 1.85 19.36
N THR A 35 -3.59 1.01 20.21
CA THR A 35 -2.20 1.14 20.64
C THR A 35 -1.20 0.29 19.85
N ALA A 36 -1.65 -0.64 19.02
CA ALA A 36 -0.76 -1.65 18.44
C ALA A 36 0.28 -1.05 17.47
N ASN A 37 -0.14 -0.24 16.52
CA ASN A 37 0.73 0.58 15.65
C ASN A 37 -0.11 1.54 14.78
N ALA A 38 0.53 2.53 14.16
CA ALA A 38 -0.14 3.55 13.35
C ALA A 38 -0.90 2.95 12.14
N ARG A 39 -0.34 1.90 11.53
CA ARG A 39 -0.98 1.19 10.41
C ARG A 39 -2.34 0.61 10.80
N ARG A 40 -2.42 -0.12 11.94
CA ARG A 40 -3.67 -0.70 12.41
C ARG A 40 -4.71 0.35 12.73
N ARG A 41 -4.33 1.42 13.41
CA ARG A 41 -5.25 2.53 13.69
C ARG A 41 -5.84 3.16 12.43
N ARG A 42 -5.07 3.19 11.35
CA ARG A 42 -5.41 3.89 10.10
C ARG A 42 -6.13 3.01 9.08
N GLU A 43 -5.79 1.72 9.02
CA GLU A 43 -6.12 0.85 7.89
C GLU A 43 -6.85 -0.44 8.28
N HIS A 44 -7.13 -0.64 9.56
CA HIS A 44 -7.82 -1.84 10.02
C HIS A 44 -9.18 -1.54 10.64
N VAL A 45 -10.07 -2.52 10.56
CA VAL A 45 -11.37 -2.53 11.17
C VAL A 45 -11.57 -3.81 11.98
N GLN A 46 -12.08 -3.66 13.20
CA GLN A 46 -12.47 -4.78 14.03
C GLN A 46 -13.90 -5.17 13.74
N MET A 47 -14.13 -6.45 13.54
CA MET A 47 -15.45 -6.99 13.20
C MET A 47 -15.80 -8.14 14.13
N ASP A 48 -17.08 -8.22 14.51
CA ASP A 48 -17.60 -9.38 15.22
C ASP A 48 -17.38 -10.66 14.41
N PRO A 49 -16.92 -11.78 15.00
CA PRO A 49 -16.68 -13.04 14.30
C PRO A 49 -17.89 -13.57 13.53
N ASP A 50 -19.10 -13.39 14.07
CA ASP A 50 -20.33 -13.84 13.42
C ASP A 50 -20.68 -12.93 12.23
N LEU A 51 -20.45 -11.61 12.34
CA LEU A 51 -20.60 -10.69 11.21
C LEU A 51 -19.60 -11.03 10.11
N PHE A 52 -18.34 -11.27 10.47
CA PHE A 52 -17.30 -11.65 9.51
C PHE A 52 -17.66 -12.92 8.73
N ARG A 53 -18.09 -13.99 9.45
CA ARG A 53 -18.52 -15.24 8.81
C ARG A 53 -19.65 -15.01 7.82
N GLN A 54 -20.65 -14.24 8.20
CA GLN A 54 -21.80 -13.92 7.34
C GLN A 54 -21.41 -13.09 6.13
N CYS A 55 -20.52 -12.10 6.30
CA CYS A 55 -19.97 -11.33 5.21
C CYS A 55 -19.20 -12.23 4.22
N LYS A 56 -18.42 -13.19 4.76
CA LYS A 56 -17.70 -14.18 3.95
C LYS A 56 -18.65 -15.08 3.18
N ASP A 57 -19.65 -15.64 3.85
CA ASP A 57 -20.63 -16.55 3.24
C ASP A 57 -21.50 -15.83 2.19
N SER A 58 -21.69 -14.53 2.33
CA SER A 58 -22.41 -13.70 1.38
C SER A 58 -21.53 -13.17 0.23
N GLY A 59 -20.26 -13.53 0.18
CA GLY A 59 -19.33 -13.15 -0.90
C GLY A 59 -18.78 -11.72 -0.78
N LEU A 60 -18.86 -11.06 0.39
CA LEU A 60 -18.28 -9.73 0.59
C LEU A 60 -16.75 -9.74 0.46
N PHE A 61 -16.12 -10.81 0.94
CA PHE A 61 -14.68 -11.02 0.85
C PHE A 61 -14.36 -11.87 -0.39
N VAL A 62 -14.35 -11.22 -1.55
CA VAL A 62 -14.17 -11.93 -2.82
C VAL A 62 -12.75 -12.47 -2.97
N LEU A 63 -11.75 -11.71 -2.52
CA LEU A 63 -10.34 -12.00 -2.77
C LEU A 63 -9.49 -12.06 -1.49
N ASN A 64 -9.84 -11.28 -0.48
CA ASN A 64 -9.17 -11.27 0.82
C ASN A 64 -10.07 -10.65 1.91
N ASN A 65 -9.48 -10.30 3.06
CA ASN A 65 -10.19 -9.72 4.19
C ASN A 65 -10.31 -8.19 4.11
N GLN A 66 -10.36 -7.61 2.93
CA GLN A 66 -10.52 -6.17 2.77
C GLN A 66 -11.96 -5.81 2.38
N ILE A 67 -12.40 -4.69 2.94
CA ILE A 67 -13.70 -4.09 2.69
C ILE A 67 -13.53 -2.60 2.39
N VAL A 68 -14.55 -2.00 1.81
CA VAL A 68 -14.70 -0.55 1.81
C VAL A 68 -15.73 -0.17 2.87
N LEU A 69 -15.31 0.66 3.82
CA LEU A 69 -16.24 1.33 4.75
C LEU A 69 -16.55 2.73 4.19
N THR A 70 -17.84 3.02 4.09
CA THR A 70 -18.36 4.32 3.66
C THR A 70 -19.13 4.98 4.79
N ILE A 71 -18.81 6.26 5.09
CA ILE A 71 -19.53 7.11 6.05
C ILE A 71 -19.83 8.43 5.35
N GLY A 72 -21.11 8.73 5.12
CA GLY A 72 -21.50 9.87 4.29
C GLY A 72 -20.94 9.77 2.87
N SER A 73 -20.17 10.77 2.43
CA SER A 73 -19.49 10.78 1.12
C SER A 73 -18.07 10.23 1.16
N TYR A 74 -17.53 9.95 2.35
CA TYR A 74 -16.16 9.45 2.51
C TYR A 74 -16.13 7.94 2.46
N LYS A 75 -15.14 7.39 1.81
CA LYS A 75 -14.89 5.94 1.79
C LYS A 75 -13.40 5.64 1.87
N CYS A 76 -13.05 4.53 2.50
CA CYS A 76 -11.69 4.01 2.45
C CYS A 76 -11.69 2.49 2.53
N PRO A 77 -10.70 1.82 1.93
CA PRO A 77 -10.45 0.41 2.13
C PRO A 77 -9.87 0.18 3.52
N LEU A 78 -10.31 -0.90 4.16
CA LEU A 78 -9.84 -1.33 5.47
C LEU A 78 -9.65 -2.84 5.47
N THR A 79 -8.58 -3.29 6.12
CA THR A 79 -8.32 -4.72 6.37
C THR A 79 -9.08 -5.16 7.62
N VAL A 80 -9.83 -6.25 7.52
CA VAL A 80 -10.60 -6.75 8.64
C VAL A 80 -9.73 -7.57 9.58
N GLU A 81 -9.73 -7.17 10.85
CA GLU A 81 -9.26 -7.98 11.97
C GLU A 81 -10.47 -8.48 12.76
N ILE A 82 -10.54 -9.80 12.99
CA ILE A 82 -11.55 -10.41 13.83
C ILE A 82 -10.96 -10.51 15.22
N LEU A 83 -11.55 -9.88 16.19
CA LEU A 83 -10.95 -9.83 17.51
C LEU A 83 -11.87 -10.38 18.60
N GLU A 84 -13.08 -9.87 18.70
CA GLU A 84 -13.98 -10.16 19.83
C GLU A 84 -15.43 -10.05 19.42
N ALA A 85 -16.31 -10.77 20.13
CA ALA A 85 -17.74 -10.62 20.00
C ALA A 85 -18.15 -9.22 20.47
N HIS A 86 -18.86 -8.49 19.63
CA HIS A 86 -19.39 -7.18 19.95
C HIS A 86 -20.78 -7.30 20.63
N SER A 87 -21.19 -6.24 21.31
CA SER A 87 -22.53 -6.18 21.93
C SER A 87 -23.63 -6.32 20.89
N THR A 88 -23.41 -5.79 19.70
CA THR A 88 -24.28 -5.88 18.54
C THR A 88 -23.53 -6.46 17.37
N ILE A 89 -24.07 -7.50 16.75
CA ILE A 89 -23.42 -8.22 15.65
C ILE A 89 -23.11 -7.34 14.41
N THR A 90 -23.87 -6.25 14.23
CA THR A 90 -23.65 -5.28 13.14
C THR A 90 -22.73 -4.11 13.55
N GLU A 91 -22.08 -4.20 14.70
CA GLU A 91 -21.10 -3.22 15.14
C GLU A 91 -19.75 -3.52 14.50
N VAL A 92 -19.09 -2.48 13.97
CA VAL A 92 -17.69 -2.49 13.57
C VAL A 92 -16.94 -1.41 14.33
N ARG A 93 -15.67 -1.65 14.65
CA ARG A 93 -14.84 -0.71 15.40
C ARG A 93 -13.63 -0.30 14.59
N ILE A 94 -13.35 1.00 14.58
CA ILE A 94 -12.22 1.58 13.85
C ILE A 94 -11.36 2.43 14.79
N GLY A 95 -10.07 2.52 14.47
CA GLY A 95 -9.15 3.40 15.17
C GLY A 95 -9.39 4.88 14.86
N THR A 96 -8.81 5.75 15.67
CA THR A 96 -8.94 7.22 15.54
C THR A 96 -8.46 7.74 14.20
N ASP A 97 -7.37 7.15 13.66
CA ASP A 97 -6.81 7.56 12.37
C ASP A 97 -7.71 7.14 11.20
N ALA A 98 -8.37 5.98 11.29
CA ALA A 98 -9.37 5.55 10.30
C ALA A 98 -10.63 6.43 10.36
N ALA A 99 -11.08 6.81 11.56
CA ALA A 99 -12.17 7.76 11.72
C ALA A 99 -11.85 9.12 11.09
N THR A 100 -10.62 9.61 11.26
CA THR A 100 -10.12 10.84 10.62
C THR A 100 -10.13 10.72 9.08
N ARG A 101 -9.68 9.59 8.52
CA ARG A 101 -9.74 9.32 7.07
C ARG A 101 -11.17 9.39 6.52
N LEU A 102 -12.13 8.97 7.32
CA LEU A 102 -13.55 8.93 6.97
C LEU A 102 -14.31 10.21 7.35
N GLY A 103 -13.62 11.23 7.89
CA GLY A 103 -14.24 12.46 8.34
C GLY A 103 -15.32 12.22 9.41
N ALA A 104 -15.17 11.17 10.21
CA ALA A 104 -16.22 10.68 11.09
C ALA A 104 -16.03 11.10 12.55
N THR A 105 -17.14 11.50 13.18
CA THR A 105 -17.26 11.54 14.65
C THR A 105 -17.99 10.29 15.11
N LEU A 106 -17.35 9.51 15.99
CA LEU A 106 -17.88 8.24 16.48
C LEU A 106 -18.69 8.42 17.78
N PRO A 107 -19.76 7.66 18.03
CA PRO A 107 -20.32 6.62 17.16
C PRO A 107 -21.12 7.19 15.98
N THR A 108 -21.21 6.44 14.89
CA THR A 108 -21.96 6.82 13.70
C THR A 108 -22.48 5.58 12.96
N THR A 109 -23.15 5.78 11.84
CA THR A 109 -23.57 4.71 10.93
C THR A 109 -22.73 4.75 9.66
N GLY A 110 -22.45 3.58 9.10
CA GLY A 110 -21.74 3.43 7.85
C GLY A 110 -22.28 2.27 7.03
N THR A 111 -21.69 2.06 5.86
CA THR A 111 -21.99 0.90 5.02
C THR A 111 -20.71 0.16 4.67
N LEU A 112 -20.80 -1.17 4.68
CA LEU A 112 -19.73 -2.07 4.22
C LEU A 112 -20.03 -2.52 2.79
N SER A 113 -19.02 -2.51 1.95
CA SER A 113 -19.06 -3.10 0.60
C SER A 113 -17.77 -3.87 0.31
N ALA A 114 -17.81 -4.74 -0.69
CA ALA A 114 -16.62 -5.42 -1.18
C ALA A 114 -15.59 -4.40 -1.67
N TYR A 115 -14.32 -4.66 -1.40
CA TYR A 115 -13.25 -3.92 -2.02
C TYR A 115 -12.96 -4.57 -3.39
N LEU A 116 -13.54 -4.00 -4.41
CA LEU A 116 -13.24 -4.32 -5.80
C LEU A 116 -12.80 -3.00 -6.43
N PRO A 117 -11.55 -2.88 -6.88
CA PRO A 117 -11.12 -1.65 -7.54
C PRO A 117 -11.92 -1.47 -8.84
N ASP A 118 -12.66 -0.37 -8.91
CA ASP A 118 -13.17 0.13 -10.17
C ASP A 118 -11.97 0.61 -10.98
N LEU A 119 -11.60 -0.11 -12.03
CA LEU A 119 -10.55 0.31 -12.94
C LEU A 119 -11.14 1.17 -14.05
N PRO A 120 -10.95 2.50 -13.98
CA PRO A 120 -11.30 3.39 -15.07
C PRO A 120 -10.56 3.02 -16.36
N ALA A 121 -11.06 3.49 -17.50
CA ALA A 121 -10.49 3.18 -18.80
C ALA A 121 -9.03 3.66 -18.94
N ASP A 122 -8.69 4.78 -18.29
CA ASP A 122 -7.35 5.36 -18.29
C ASP A 122 -7.12 6.25 -17.06
N ASP A 123 -5.91 6.76 -16.94
CA ASP A 123 -5.45 7.61 -15.85
C ASP A 123 -6.23 8.93 -15.74
N ALA A 124 -6.56 9.56 -16.86
CA ALA A 124 -7.31 10.81 -16.89
C ALA A 124 -8.76 10.62 -16.41
N ALA A 125 -9.40 9.52 -16.80
CA ALA A 125 -10.71 9.14 -16.30
C ALA A 125 -10.70 8.86 -14.79
N ALA A 126 -9.66 8.18 -14.30
CA ALA A 126 -9.46 7.95 -12.87
C ALA A 126 -9.32 9.25 -12.09
N GLN A 127 -8.49 10.17 -12.58
CA GLN A 127 -8.28 11.47 -11.96
C GLN A 127 -9.58 12.28 -11.92
N ALA A 128 -10.32 12.34 -13.01
CA ALA A 128 -11.58 13.06 -13.08
C ALA A 128 -12.65 12.51 -12.12
N ALA A 129 -12.66 11.20 -11.90
CA ALA A 129 -13.63 10.51 -11.06
C ALA A 129 -13.16 10.33 -9.61
N GLY A 130 -11.91 10.71 -9.27
CA GLY A 130 -11.33 10.46 -7.95
C GLY A 130 -11.20 8.97 -7.62
N GLN A 131 -10.83 8.16 -8.59
CA GLN A 131 -10.76 6.71 -8.50
C GLN A 131 -9.32 6.20 -8.42
N TYR A 132 -9.18 4.89 -8.25
CA TYR A 132 -7.92 4.17 -8.33
C TYR A 132 -7.69 3.66 -9.75
N TYR A 133 -6.45 3.66 -10.20
CA TYR A 133 -6.04 3.19 -11.52
C TYR A 133 -4.73 2.43 -11.42
N GLU A 134 -4.60 1.37 -12.18
CA GLU A 134 -3.36 0.62 -12.32
C GLU A 134 -2.81 0.70 -13.73
N SER A 135 -1.50 0.78 -13.85
CA SER A 135 -0.81 0.65 -15.12
C SER A 135 0.42 -0.23 -14.99
N LYS A 136 0.83 -0.84 -16.10
CA LYS A 136 2.11 -1.55 -16.20
C LYS A 136 2.80 -1.27 -17.52
N THR A 137 4.13 -1.33 -17.50
CA THR A 137 4.96 -1.45 -18.70
C THR A 137 5.79 -2.70 -18.54
N ASP A 138 5.60 -3.66 -19.44
CA ASP A 138 6.14 -4.98 -19.30
C ASP A 138 6.30 -5.65 -20.68
N ASN A 139 7.39 -6.40 -20.89
CA ASN A 139 7.65 -7.09 -22.15
C ASN A 139 7.15 -8.54 -22.20
N GLY A 140 6.43 -8.99 -21.17
CA GLY A 140 5.84 -10.32 -21.09
C GLY A 140 6.79 -11.44 -20.60
N SER A 141 8.10 -11.24 -20.61
CA SER A 141 9.07 -12.30 -20.30
C SER A 141 10.16 -11.93 -19.27
N ASN A 142 10.23 -10.66 -18.86
CA ASN A 142 11.22 -10.22 -17.88
C ASN A 142 10.95 -10.83 -16.50
N THR A 143 11.98 -11.42 -15.89
CA THR A 143 11.99 -11.97 -14.53
C THR A 143 13.08 -11.38 -13.66
N VAL A 144 13.82 -10.36 -14.15
CA VAL A 144 15.00 -9.83 -13.46
C VAL A 144 14.60 -8.70 -12.53
N MET A 145 14.01 -7.65 -13.05
CA MET A 145 13.75 -6.44 -12.27
C MET A 145 12.29 -5.99 -12.46
N ILE A 146 11.63 -5.73 -11.34
CA ILE A 146 10.39 -4.97 -11.33
C ILE A 146 10.57 -3.70 -10.50
N VAL A 147 10.12 -2.57 -11.05
CA VAL A 147 9.97 -1.31 -10.31
C VAL A 147 8.49 -1.11 -10.00
N ILE A 148 8.17 -0.72 -8.78
CA ILE A 148 6.80 -0.48 -8.36
C ILE A 148 6.62 0.88 -7.70
N ALA A 149 5.44 1.50 -7.91
CA ALA A 149 4.94 2.62 -7.14
C ALA A 149 3.51 2.31 -6.70
N PRO A 150 3.31 1.70 -5.53
CA PRO A 150 1.98 1.28 -5.08
C PRO A 150 1.07 2.46 -4.71
N HIS A 151 1.64 3.62 -4.45
CA HIS A 151 0.94 4.83 -3.99
C HIS A 151 1.13 6.01 -4.94
N GLY A 152 1.13 5.77 -6.25
CA GLY A 152 1.24 6.79 -7.28
C GLY A 152 0.03 7.72 -7.38
N GLY A 153 0.03 8.57 -8.41
CA GLY A 153 -0.96 9.62 -8.57
C GLY A 153 -0.84 10.66 -7.46
N ASN A 154 -1.94 10.89 -6.73
CA ASN A 154 -1.96 11.84 -5.62
C ASN A 154 -1.96 11.18 -4.23
N ILE A 155 -1.77 9.86 -4.11
CA ILE A 155 -1.64 9.19 -2.80
C ILE A 155 -0.35 9.68 -2.14
N GLU A 156 0.77 9.47 -2.82
CA GLU A 156 2.11 9.94 -2.47
C GLU A 156 2.71 10.56 -3.74
N ALA A 157 2.37 11.81 -4.00
CA ALA A 157 2.66 12.49 -5.27
C ALA A 157 4.12 12.33 -5.74
N ASP A 158 4.30 12.17 -7.05
CA ASP A 158 5.58 11.98 -7.76
C ASP A 158 6.29 10.63 -7.56
N THR A 159 5.74 9.68 -6.78
CA THR A 159 6.33 8.34 -6.65
C THR A 159 6.23 7.56 -7.96
N ASP A 160 5.14 7.72 -8.72
CA ASP A 160 4.96 7.16 -10.05
C ASP A 160 5.91 7.78 -11.10
N THR A 161 6.20 9.07 -10.97
CA THR A 161 7.21 9.76 -11.78
C THR A 161 8.60 9.19 -11.53
N LEU A 162 8.98 8.99 -10.25
CA LEU A 162 10.24 8.36 -9.85
C LEU A 162 10.34 6.92 -10.38
N ALA A 163 9.31 6.12 -10.22
CA ALA A 163 9.29 4.74 -10.70
C ALA A 163 9.46 4.65 -12.23
N THR A 164 8.79 5.52 -12.96
CA THR A 164 8.91 5.61 -14.43
C THR A 164 10.32 6.00 -14.86
N ALA A 165 10.90 7.01 -14.20
CA ALA A 165 12.26 7.45 -14.47
C ALA A 165 13.30 6.37 -14.12
N ALA A 166 13.09 5.67 -12.98
CA ALA A 166 13.96 4.55 -12.58
C ALA A 166 13.94 3.43 -13.61
N LYS A 167 12.76 3.01 -14.06
CA LYS A 167 12.66 2.01 -15.15
C LYS A 167 13.45 2.43 -16.37
N THR A 168 13.28 3.67 -16.83
CA THR A 168 13.98 4.17 -18.03
C THR A 168 15.50 4.16 -17.85
N ALA A 169 15.99 4.60 -16.67
CA ALA A 169 17.42 4.63 -16.38
C ALA A 169 18.02 3.22 -16.23
N LEU A 170 17.28 2.30 -15.61
CA LEU A 170 17.69 0.90 -15.46
C LEU A 170 17.75 0.17 -16.81
N ASP A 171 16.78 0.41 -17.69
CA ASP A 171 16.80 -0.14 -19.05
C ASP A 171 18.02 0.35 -19.85
N ALA A 172 18.48 1.59 -19.62
CA ALA A 172 19.66 2.14 -20.26
C ALA A 172 20.96 1.64 -19.63
N ALA A 173 20.99 1.36 -18.33
CA ALA A 173 22.17 0.93 -17.59
C ALA A 173 22.49 -0.56 -17.78
N THR A 174 21.51 -1.37 -18.10
CA THR A 174 21.65 -2.82 -18.30
C THR A 174 21.49 -3.18 -19.79
N PRO A 175 22.49 -2.84 -20.66
CA PRO A 175 22.33 -2.99 -22.11
C PRO A 175 22.14 -4.43 -22.59
N ASN A 176 22.32 -5.42 -21.74
CA ASN A 176 22.19 -6.84 -22.06
C ASN A 176 20.75 -7.39 -21.96
N ALA A 177 19.78 -6.63 -22.44
CA ALA A 177 18.51 -7.15 -22.94
C ALA A 177 17.44 -7.57 -21.92
N LYS A 178 17.45 -7.11 -20.67
CA LYS A 178 16.36 -7.42 -19.75
C LYS A 178 15.62 -6.15 -19.37
N ALA A 179 14.70 -5.75 -20.25
CA ALA A 179 13.83 -4.59 -19.99
C ALA A 179 13.20 -4.68 -18.59
N THR A 180 13.40 -3.64 -17.80
CA THR A 180 12.82 -3.53 -16.47
C THR A 180 11.32 -3.43 -16.57
N SER A 181 10.57 -4.24 -15.82
CA SER A 181 9.13 -4.12 -15.73
C SER A 181 8.72 -3.04 -14.74
N LEU A 182 7.59 -2.43 -14.96
CA LEU A 182 7.02 -1.37 -14.12
C LEU A 182 5.58 -1.69 -13.80
N TRP A 183 5.20 -1.53 -12.53
CA TRP A 183 3.82 -1.48 -12.11
C TRP A 183 3.57 -0.24 -11.24
N ILE A 184 2.45 0.43 -11.48
CA ILE A 184 2.06 1.63 -10.76
C ILE A 184 0.59 1.49 -10.35
N GLY A 185 0.31 1.64 -9.05
CA GLY A 185 -1.01 1.88 -8.51
C GLY A 185 -1.18 3.38 -8.25
N LYS A 186 -2.19 4.02 -8.83
CA LYS A 186 -2.46 5.46 -8.69
C LYS A 186 -3.81 5.67 -8.02
N GLY A 187 -3.89 6.64 -7.13
CA GLY A 187 -5.16 7.02 -6.53
C GLY A 187 -5.39 8.52 -6.55
N TYR A 188 -6.66 8.89 -6.66
CA TYR A 188 -7.09 10.29 -6.75
C TYR A 188 -8.18 10.59 -5.73
N GLY A 189 -8.15 11.80 -5.16
CA GLY A 189 -9.12 12.27 -4.18
C GLY A 189 -10.47 12.62 -4.83
N SER A 190 -11.49 12.71 -4.01
CA SER A 190 -12.83 13.11 -4.44
C SER A 190 -13.47 14.02 -3.40
N GLY A 191 -13.98 15.16 -3.82
CA GLY A 191 -14.53 16.16 -2.92
C GLY A 191 -13.47 16.66 -1.92
N SER A 192 -13.79 16.62 -0.64
CA SER A 192 -12.87 17.00 0.44
C SER A 192 -11.99 15.84 0.95
N GLN A 193 -12.20 14.62 0.46
CA GLN A 193 -11.37 13.48 0.81
C GLN A 193 -10.12 13.42 -0.07
N THR A 194 -8.94 13.46 0.56
CA THR A 194 -7.66 13.38 -0.17
C THR A 194 -7.45 11.98 -0.75
N SER A 195 -6.56 11.87 -1.72
CA SER A 195 -6.18 10.59 -2.32
C SER A 195 -5.64 9.60 -1.30
N TYR A 196 -4.79 10.08 -0.38
CA TYR A 196 -4.26 9.29 0.72
C TYR A 196 -5.37 8.75 1.63
N GLN A 197 -6.30 9.61 2.06
CA GLN A 197 -7.42 9.18 2.88
C GLN A 197 -8.29 8.11 2.19
N ARG A 198 -8.44 8.23 0.87
CA ARG A 198 -9.36 7.42 0.08
C ARG A 198 -8.78 6.07 -0.38
N HIS A 199 -7.49 6.02 -0.72
CA HIS A 199 -6.91 4.88 -1.44
C HIS A 199 -5.69 4.26 -0.79
N HIS A 200 -5.05 4.91 0.20
CA HIS A 200 -3.84 4.35 0.79
C HIS A 200 -4.14 3.04 1.53
N ILE A 201 -3.39 2.01 1.18
CA ILE A 201 -3.30 0.72 1.89
C ILE A 201 -1.82 0.39 2.00
N SER A 202 -1.36 0.09 3.21
CA SER A 202 0.01 -0.37 3.43
C SER A 202 0.36 -1.54 2.51
N THR A 203 1.57 -1.54 1.98
CA THR A 203 2.05 -2.64 1.11
C THR A 203 2.08 -4.00 1.79
N VAL A 204 2.10 -4.04 3.12
CA VAL A 204 1.93 -5.27 3.90
C VAL A 204 0.50 -5.83 3.78
N ASP A 205 -0.49 -4.96 3.67
CA ASP A 205 -1.90 -5.31 3.57
C ASP A 205 -2.40 -5.39 2.12
N THR A 206 -1.60 -4.95 1.14
CA THR A 206 -1.99 -5.00 -0.27
C THR A 206 -2.25 -6.42 -0.72
N CYS A 207 -3.45 -6.68 -1.22
CA CYS A 207 -3.81 -7.93 -1.87
C CYS A 207 -3.53 -7.88 -3.36
N ILE A 208 -2.66 -8.76 -3.87
CA ILE A 208 -2.32 -8.81 -5.30
C ILE A 208 -3.57 -9.06 -6.14
N ALA A 209 -4.39 -10.02 -5.76
CA ALA A 209 -5.60 -10.37 -6.51
C ALA A 209 -6.65 -9.23 -6.59
N GLN A 210 -6.54 -8.20 -5.76
CA GLN A 210 -7.34 -6.96 -5.85
C GLN A 210 -6.70 -5.89 -6.73
N ASN A 211 -5.52 -6.18 -7.28
CA ASN A 211 -4.79 -5.34 -8.21
C ASN A 211 -4.66 -6.10 -9.54
N PRO A 212 -5.71 -6.14 -10.37
CA PRO A 212 -5.80 -7.05 -11.50
C PRO A 212 -4.72 -6.85 -12.57
N VAL A 213 -4.13 -5.65 -12.66
CA VAL A 213 -2.98 -5.43 -13.55
C VAL A 213 -1.71 -6.03 -12.95
N LEU A 214 -1.49 -5.88 -11.63
CA LEU A 214 -0.37 -6.52 -10.92
C LEU A 214 -0.48 -8.05 -10.94
N ASP A 215 -1.68 -8.58 -10.72
CA ASP A 215 -1.98 -10.02 -10.71
C ASP A 215 -1.57 -10.73 -12.01
N THR A 216 -1.52 -9.99 -13.13
CA THR A 216 -1.03 -10.55 -14.40
C THR A 216 0.48 -10.77 -14.46
N ILE A 217 1.24 -10.26 -13.50
CA ILE A 217 2.72 -10.28 -13.51
C ILE A 217 3.37 -10.73 -12.19
N ASP A 218 2.60 -10.90 -11.12
CA ASP A 218 3.13 -11.21 -9.78
C ASP A 218 3.82 -12.58 -9.70
N ALA A 219 3.26 -13.60 -10.37
CA ALA A 219 3.73 -14.97 -10.31
C ALA A 219 5.06 -15.24 -11.04
N ARG A 220 5.72 -14.20 -11.57
CA ARG A 220 6.97 -14.38 -12.36
C ARG A 220 8.21 -14.71 -11.54
N GLY A 221 8.20 -14.46 -10.21
CA GLY A 221 9.35 -14.70 -9.36
C GLY A 221 10.54 -13.79 -9.73
N TRP A 222 10.36 -12.49 -9.51
CA TRP A 222 11.36 -11.46 -9.81
C TRP A 222 12.65 -11.65 -9.02
N SER A 223 13.80 -11.44 -9.68
CA SER A 223 15.08 -11.44 -8.98
C SER A 223 15.27 -10.20 -8.11
N TYR A 224 14.76 -9.03 -8.55
CA TYR A 224 14.86 -7.76 -7.84
C TYR A 224 13.54 -7.01 -7.88
N CYS A 225 13.18 -6.36 -6.77
CA CYS A 225 12.06 -5.42 -6.71
C CYS A 225 12.53 -4.10 -6.10
N LEU A 226 12.24 -3.00 -6.76
CA LEU A 226 12.49 -1.64 -6.31
C LEU A 226 11.16 -0.92 -6.15
N ALA A 227 10.87 -0.39 -4.95
CA ALA A 227 9.65 0.34 -4.68
C ALA A 227 9.90 1.81 -4.33
N PHE A 228 9.01 2.67 -4.83
CA PHE A 228 8.99 4.08 -4.48
C PHE A 228 7.75 4.41 -3.65
N HIS A 229 8.00 4.96 -2.47
CA HIS A 229 7.03 5.45 -1.50
C HIS A 229 7.31 6.89 -1.13
N GLY A 230 6.30 7.56 -0.58
CA GLY A 230 6.41 8.88 -0.06
C GLY A 230 6.20 8.92 1.45
N GLN A 231 7.02 9.67 2.14
CA GLN A 231 6.86 9.96 3.55
C GLN A 231 6.56 11.44 3.80
N SER A 232 6.13 11.78 5.02
CA SER A 232 5.76 13.15 5.40
C SER A 232 6.94 14.02 5.81
N ALA A 233 8.08 13.44 6.20
CA ALA A 233 9.28 14.18 6.56
C ALA A 233 9.91 14.83 5.30
N SER A 234 9.91 16.18 5.21
CA SER A 234 10.17 16.91 3.97
C SER A 234 11.58 16.73 3.42
N ASN A 235 12.59 16.73 4.27
CA ASN A 235 14.01 16.67 3.89
C ASN A 235 14.64 15.31 4.27
N ARG A 236 13.93 14.22 4.00
CA ARG A 236 14.37 12.89 4.39
C ARG A 236 14.16 11.86 3.27
N ILE A 237 15.12 10.96 3.15
CA ILE A 237 15.08 9.78 2.29
C ILE A 237 15.50 8.59 3.15
N ASP A 238 14.56 7.69 3.44
CA ASP A 238 14.84 6.42 4.11
C ASP A 238 14.82 5.28 3.09
N ILE A 239 15.77 4.35 3.21
CA ILE A 239 15.86 3.20 2.32
C ILE A 239 15.69 1.94 3.15
N GLY A 240 14.62 1.21 2.89
CA GLY A 240 14.27 -0.02 3.60
C GLY A 240 14.57 -1.27 2.76
N CYS A 241 14.93 -2.36 3.44
CA CYS A 241 15.17 -3.66 2.79
C CYS A 241 15.16 -4.79 3.82
N PRO A 242 15.00 -6.05 3.39
CA PRO A 242 15.35 -7.20 4.23
C PRO A 242 16.83 -7.19 4.64
N ALA A 243 17.16 -7.76 5.78
CA ALA A 243 18.51 -7.77 6.35
C ALA A 243 19.59 -8.29 5.37
N ALA A 244 19.24 -9.23 4.48
CA ALA A 244 20.12 -9.75 3.46
C ALA A 244 20.63 -8.68 2.46
N GLN A 245 19.94 -7.55 2.34
CA GLN A 245 20.28 -6.44 1.44
C GLN A 245 20.98 -5.28 2.13
N ASN A 246 21.25 -5.35 3.43
CA ASN A 246 21.82 -4.25 4.20
C ASN A 246 23.10 -3.68 3.58
N ALA A 247 24.06 -4.53 3.17
CA ALA A 247 25.33 -4.08 2.59
C ALA A 247 25.14 -3.34 1.25
N PHE A 248 24.22 -3.80 0.41
CA PHE A 248 23.87 -3.13 -0.84
C PHE A 248 23.24 -1.77 -0.56
N VAL A 249 22.28 -1.72 0.36
CA VAL A 249 21.61 -0.46 0.74
C VAL A 249 22.54 0.51 1.41
N ASP A 250 23.47 0.07 2.29
CA ASP A 250 24.48 0.94 2.91
C ASP A 250 25.40 1.59 1.86
N SER A 251 25.77 0.84 0.81
CA SER A 251 26.53 1.38 -0.33
C SER A 251 25.72 2.42 -1.10
N LEU A 252 24.45 2.17 -1.33
CA LEU A 252 23.54 3.09 -2.01
C LEU A 252 23.30 4.37 -1.19
N VAL A 253 23.11 4.25 0.13
CA VAL A 253 23.01 5.40 1.05
C VAL A 253 24.27 6.27 0.95
N THR A 254 25.47 5.65 0.99
CA THR A 254 26.74 6.36 0.85
C THR A 254 26.83 7.10 -0.48
N ALA A 255 26.43 6.47 -1.57
CA ALA A 255 26.44 7.07 -2.90
C ALA A 255 25.48 8.26 -3.03
N LEU A 256 24.31 8.18 -2.41
CA LEU A 256 23.33 9.26 -2.37
C LEU A 256 23.78 10.42 -1.49
N GLN A 257 24.33 10.16 -0.32
CA GLN A 257 24.88 11.18 0.60
C GLN A 257 26.00 11.99 -0.04
N GLY A 258 26.78 11.37 -0.94
CA GLY A 258 27.85 12.03 -1.68
C GLY A 258 27.38 12.88 -2.87
N ASP A 259 26.08 12.96 -3.16
CA ASP A 259 25.57 13.74 -4.29
C ASP A 259 25.23 15.17 -3.90
N ALA A 260 25.80 16.14 -4.62
CA ALA A 260 25.62 17.56 -4.32
C ALA A 260 24.15 18.05 -4.43
N ALA A 261 23.34 17.41 -5.27
CA ALA A 261 21.92 17.76 -5.38
C ALA A 261 21.09 17.30 -4.17
N LEU A 262 21.63 16.38 -3.35
CA LEU A 262 20.94 15.79 -2.20
C LEU A 262 21.49 16.27 -0.85
N VAL A 263 22.38 17.24 -0.83
CA VAL A 263 23.07 17.72 0.40
C VAL A 263 22.11 18.23 1.48
N SER A 264 20.93 18.72 1.10
CA SER A 264 19.89 19.16 2.05
C SER A 264 19.09 18.00 2.66
N GLN A 265 19.27 16.79 2.16
CA GLN A 265 18.49 15.63 2.59
C GLN A 265 19.21 14.80 3.67
N THR A 266 18.47 14.39 4.68
CA THR A 266 18.90 13.34 5.58
C THR A 266 18.64 11.98 4.92
N ILE A 267 19.69 11.25 4.59
CA ILE A 267 19.58 9.98 3.88
C ILE A 267 20.09 8.86 4.79
N ALA A 268 19.26 7.85 5.01
CA ALA A 268 19.61 6.75 5.92
C ALA A 268 19.00 5.42 5.46
N ARG A 269 19.61 4.32 5.88
CA ARG A 269 18.93 3.02 5.88
C ARG A 269 17.92 3.00 7.04
N SER A 270 16.68 2.59 6.75
CA SER A 270 15.68 2.39 7.80
C SER A 270 16.07 1.24 8.71
N SER A 271 15.83 1.40 10.01
CA SER A 271 16.03 0.30 10.96
C SER A 271 14.92 -0.75 10.81
N ASP A 272 15.25 -2.02 11.07
CA ASP A 272 14.33 -3.17 10.93
C ASP A 272 13.09 -3.10 11.86
N THR A 273 13.04 -2.11 12.75
CA THR A 273 11.96 -1.91 13.73
C THR A 273 10.94 -0.86 13.31
N THR A 274 11.13 -0.18 12.18
CA THR A 274 10.22 0.86 11.68
C THR A 274 9.23 0.31 10.66
N GLU A 275 8.04 0.90 10.58
CA GLU A 275 7.02 0.54 9.57
C GLU A 275 7.53 0.73 8.12
N ILE A 276 8.52 1.60 7.94
CA ILE A 276 9.13 1.93 6.65
C ILE A 276 10.39 1.11 6.35
N ALA A 277 10.70 0.10 7.16
CA ALA A 277 11.92 -0.69 7.01
C ALA A 277 11.92 -1.60 5.77
N GLY A 278 10.76 -1.93 5.22
CA GLY A 278 10.67 -2.87 4.10
C GLY A 278 11.02 -4.32 4.45
N ALA A 279 11.25 -4.62 5.73
CA ALA A 279 11.72 -5.93 6.19
C ALA A 279 10.59 -6.97 6.37
N ASP A 280 9.33 -6.55 6.46
CA ASP A 280 8.19 -7.46 6.63
C ASP A 280 8.02 -8.36 5.41
N LEU A 281 8.01 -9.66 5.61
CA LEU A 281 7.87 -10.66 4.54
C LEU A 281 6.52 -10.56 3.81
N ASN A 282 5.50 -9.97 4.44
CA ASN A 282 4.21 -9.71 3.80
C ASN A 282 4.21 -8.43 2.96
N ASN A 283 5.25 -7.59 3.05
CA ASN A 283 5.36 -6.41 2.19
C ASN A 283 5.30 -6.84 0.72
N LEU A 284 4.55 -6.11 -0.08
CA LEU A 284 4.35 -6.40 -1.50
C LEU A 284 5.66 -6.67 -2.24
N GLY A 285 6.68 -5.84 -2.03
CA GLY A 285 7.97 -6.01 -2.68
C GLY A 285 8.67 -7.31 -2.30
N ASN A 286 8.60 -7.73 -1.03
CA ASN A 286 9.16 -9.01 -0.58
C ASN A 286 8.38 -10.22 -1.13
N ARG A 287 7.09 -10.07 -1.40
CA ARG A 287 6.29 -11.11 -2.06
C ARG A 287 6.65 -11.25 -3.55
N LEU A 288 6.96 -10.13 -4.21
CA LEU A 288 7.37 -10.11 -5.63
C LEU A 288 8.82 -10.58 -5.81
N ALA A 289 9.74 -10.18 -4.94
CA ALA A 289 11.17 -10.52 -4.98
C ALA A 289 11.71 -10.83 -3.58
N PRO A 290 11.52 -12.04 -3.05
CA PRO A 290 11.74 -12.36 -1.64
C PRO A 290 13.17 -12.13 -1.12
N SER A 291 14.17 -12.10 -1.99
CA SER A 291 15.58 -11.98 -1.59
C SER A 291 16.18 -10.60 -1.85
N HIS A 292 15.58 -9.80 -2.73
CA HIS A 292 16.22 -8.59 -3.24
C HIS A 292 15.21 -7.45 -3.41
N TYR A 293 14.50 -7.14 -2.33
CA TYR A 293 13.60 -6.01 -2.25
C TYR A 293 14.30 -4.80 -1.64
N VAL A 294 14.10 -3.63 -2.26
CA VAL A 294 14.52 -2.33 -1.73
C VAL A 294 13.38 -1.34 -1.91
N GLN A 295 13.04 -0.62 -0.85
CA GLN A 295 12.06 0.47 -0.91
C GLN A 295 12.70 1.81 -0.56
N PHE A 296 12.25 2.84 -1.23
CA PHE A 296 12.57 4.22 -0.96
C PHE A 296 11.36 4.92 -0.36
N GLU A 297 11.53 5.51 0.81
CA GLU A 297 10.60 6.41 1.47
C GLU A 297 11.10 7.83 1.32
N ILE A 298 10.55 8.59 0.38
CA ILE A 298 11.10 9.86 -0.07
C ILE A 298 10.22 11.01 0.41
N GLY A 299 10.82 12.01 1.07
CA GLY A 299 10.15 13.21 1.50
C GLY A 299 9.62 14.07 0.34
N PRO A 300 8.59 14.91 0.56
CA PRO A 300 7.93 15.67 -0.50
C PRO A 300 8.86 16.65 -1.22
N GLU A 301 9.86 17.21 -0.54
CA GLU A 301 10.82 18.12 -1.17
C GLU A 301 11.64 17.41 -2.25
N ALA A 302 12.19 16.24 -1.95
CA ALA A 302 12.99 15.46 -2.91
C ALA A 302 12.13 14.91 -4.04
N ARG A 303 10.88 14.53 -3.77
CA ARG A 303 9.93 14.09 -4.80
C ARG A 303 9.53 15.22 -5.76
N ALA A 304 9.31 16.43 -5.26
CA ALA A 304 8.94 17.58 -6.08
C ALA A 304 10.11 18.12 -6.94
N SER A 305 11.36 17.99 -6.46
CA SER A 305 12.55 18.51 -7.14
C SER A 305 13.02 17.64 -8.28
N SER A 306 13.02 18.15 -9.51
CA SER A 306 13.52 17.41 -10.69
C SER A 306 15.01 17.08 -10.59
N SER A 307 15.84 17.96 -10.01
CA SER A 307 17.26 17.72 -9.82
C SER A 307 17.52 16.62 -8.79
N MET A 308 16.80 16.63 -7.67
CA MET A 308 16.91 15.58 -6.66
C MET A 308 16.42 14.24 -7.18
N ARG A 309 15.28 14.20 -7.89
CA ARG A 309 14.82 12.98 -8.55
C ARG A 309 15.86 12.42 -9.51
N SER A 310 16.47 13.27 -10.34
CA SER A 310 17.52 12.84 -11.29
C SER A 310 18.74 12.28 -10.57
N ALA A 311 19.18 12.89 -9.47
CA ALA A 311 20.28 12.40 -8.65
C ALA A 311 19.97 11.02 -8.05
N ILE A 312 18.79 10.86 -7.43
CA ILE A 312 18.34 9.58 -6.87
C ILE A 312 18.36 8.49 -7.95
N ILE A 313 17.73 8.74 -9.09
CA ILE A 313 17.64 7.79 -10.19
C ILE A 313 19.00 7.41 -10.75
N SER A 314 19.89 8.40 -10.92
CA SER A 314 21.27 8.13 -11.41
C SER A 314 22.04 7.20 -10.48
N LYS A 315 21.95 7.39 -9.15
CA LYS A 315 22.62 6.51 -8.18
C LYS A 315 22.01 5.10 -8.15
N ILE A 316 20.70 5.00 -8.26
CA ILE A 316 20.00 3.70 -8.39
C ILE A 316 20.47 2.97 -9.65
N ALA A 317 20.47 3.63 -10.81
CA ALA A 317 20.89 3.04 -12.06
C ALA A 317 22.35 2.58 -12.04
N ALA A 318 23.25 3.37 -11.43
CA ALA A 318 24.66 3.00 -11.26
C ALA A 318 24.82 1.77 -10.33
N ALA A 319 24.09 1.73 -9.21
CA ALA A 319 24.18 0.64 -8.25
C ALA A 319 23.67 -0.70 -8.83
N TYR A 320 22.52 -0.69 -9.49
CA TYR A 320 21.94 -1.90 -10.11
C TYR A 320 22.60 -2.27 -11.44
N GLY A 321 23.17 -1.31 -12.17
CA GLY A 321 23.94 -1.57 -13.38
C GLY A 321 25.27 -2.29 -13.14
N ALA A 322 25.71 -2.33 -11.88
CA ALA A 322 26.92 -3.06 -11.45
C ALA A 322 26.61 -4.52 -11.02
N LEU A 323 25.34 -4.92 -10.90
CA LEU A 323 24.90 -6.29 -10.59
C LEU A 323 24.77 -7.14 -11.85
#